data_b6953a2604c976aae285f8b0f7152f1d
#
_entry.id   b6953a2604c976aae285f8b0f7152f1d
#
_cell.length_a   1.000
_cell.length_b   1.000
_cell.length_c   1.000
_cell.angle_alpha   90.00
_cell.angle_beta   90.00
_cell.angle_gamma   90.00
#
_symmetry.space_group_name_H-M   'P 1'
#
loop_
_entity.id
_entity.type
_entity.pdbx_description
1 polymer ?
#
loop_
_entity_poly.entity_id
_entity_poly.type
_entity_poly.pdbx_seq_one_letter_code
_entity_poly.pdbx_strand_id
1 'polypeptide(L)'
;MINTTETENICGLKRSDFQTTVGGKETDLYILKNNQGNEVAITNYGGALVAIMVPDKNGNRANVIQGHDNIQDVINSPEPYLSTLVGRYGNRICKGRFQLHGKEYQLPINNGPNCLHGGLKGFNAKVWEALQMNEHTLVLKYVSPYGEEGFSGEMKVTVEYSFTDDNELVIEYMATTNKKTVVNLTSHGFFSLAGIANPTPSIENLECEINADYYLPIDETSIPTGEVRFVKGTPFDFRTPKTVGQDIDADHEQIKNGAGYDHCFVLNKKEEGELSFAARIKEPVSGRTMDVYTTEPGVQVYSDNWADGYKGQNGATFPRRSAICFEAQHFPDSPNHPYFPSVVLNPGEQYTQKTVYKFGVEK
;
A
#
# COMPACT_ATOMS: atom_id res chain seq x y z
N MET A 1 14.22 28.20 -18.13
CA MET A 1 15.16 27.12 -17.79
C MET A 1 15.56 27.33 -16.34
N ILE A 2 14.92 26.66 -15.42
CA ILE A 2 15.32 26.66 -14.01
C ILE A 2 16.49 25.67 -13.93
N ASN A 3 17.68 26.17 -13.69
CA ASN A 3 18.87 25.38 -13.38
C ASN A 3 18.60 24.69 -12.04
N THR A 4 18.08 23.46 -12.07
CA THR A 4 18.03 22.61 -10.87
C THR A 4 19.43 22.02 -10.67
N THR A 5 20.28 22.75 -9.93
CA THR A 5 21.33 22.10 -9.15
C THR A 5 20.66 20.94 -8.40
N GLU A 6 21.24 19.73 -8.45
CA GLU A 6 20.83 18.60 -7.61
C GLU A 6 20.76 19.10 -6.17
N THR A 7 19.57 19.39 -5.69
CA THR A 7 19.38 19.75 -4.28
C THR A 7 19.63 18.49 -3.50
N GLU A 8 20.64 18.50 -2.63
CA GLU A 8 20.91 17.41 -1.71
C GLU A 8 19.64 17.14 -0.91
N ASN A 9 19.04 15.96 -1.12
CA ASN A 9 17.93 15.47 -0.33
C ASN A 9 18.44 14.63 0.84
N ILE A 10 17.68 14.60 1.93
CA ILE A 10 18.06 13.82 3.12
C ILE A 10 17.83 12.31 2.93
N CYS A 11 17.12 11.91 1.87
CA CYS A 11 16.96 10.51 1.49
C CYS A 11 18.26 9.90 0.94
N GLY A 12 19.24 10.73 0.52
CA GLY A 12 20.49 10.28 -0.06
C GLY A 12 20.35 9.68 -1.47
N LEU A 13 19.21 9.89 -2.13
CA LEU A 13 18.91 9.35 -3.45
C LEU A 13 19.32 10.32 -4.55
N LYS A 14 19.84 9.80 -5.66
CA LYS A 14 20.16 10.58 -6.85
C LYS A 14 19.05 10.47 -7.87
N ARG A 15 18.51 11.60 -8.30
CA ARG A 15 17.44 11.64 -9.31
C ARG A 15 17.84 10.94 -10.60
N SER A 16 19.11 11.10 -11.03
CA SER A 16 19.67 10.47 -12.23
C SER A 16 19.56 8.94 -12.22
N ASP A 17 19.60 8.31 -11.03
CA ASP A 17 19.55 6.86 -10.88
C ASP A 17 18.11 6.30 -11.10
N PHE A 18 17.12 7.21 -11.12
CA PHE A 18 15.71 6.89 -11.39
C PHE A 18 15.24 7.31 -12.78
N GLN A 19 16.12 7.89 -13.58
CA GLN A 19 15.80 8.37 -14.93
C GLN A 19 16.14 7.34 -15.99
N THR A 20 15.12 6.82 -16.67
CA THR A 20 15.24 5.92 -17.82
C THR A 20 13.95 5.94 -18.63
N THR A 21 13.97 5.28 -19.79
CA THR A 21 12.77 5.11 -20.63
C THR A 21 12.24 3.70 -20.51
N VAL A 22 11.00 3.54 -20.09
CA VAL A 22 10.30 2.27 -20.01
C VAL A 22 9.04 2.32 -20.86
N GLY A 23 8.95 1.47 -21.88
CA GLY A 23 7.80 1.43 -22.79
C GLY A 23 7.54 2.76 -23.51
N GLY A 24 8.58 3.54 -23.79
CA GLY A 24 8.49 4.85 -24.44
C GLY A 24 8.08 6.01 -23.53
N LYS A 25 8.05 5.79 -22.22
CA LYS A 25 7.76 6.82 -21.21
C LYS A 25 8.95 6.99 -20.28
N GLU A 26 9.21 8.23 -19.87
CA GLU A 26 10.31 8.58 -18.99
C GLU A 26 9.94 8.33 -17.52
N THR A 27 10.84 7.66 -16.79
CA THR A 27 10.77 7.54 -15.33
C THR A 27 11.57 8.65 -14.67
N ASP A 28 11.21 8.99 -13.44
CA ASP A 28 11.89 10.02 -12.66
C ASP A 28 11.69 9.80 -11.15
N LEU A 29 12.43 10.58 -10.34
CA LEU A 29 12.30 10.66 -8.89
C LEU A 29 11.79 12.03 -8.48
N TYR A 30 10.81 12.05 -7.59
CA TYR A 30 10.18 13.24 -7.03
C TYR A 30 10.37 13.25 -5.52
N ILE A 31 10.81 14.38 -4.97
CA ILE A 31 10.97 14.55 -3.52
C ILE A 31 9.91 15.53 -3.05
N LEU A 32 9.07 15.10 -2.12
CA LEU A 32 8.17 15.95 -1.35
C LEU A 32 8.83 16.29 -0.03
N LYS A 33 8.76 17.55 0.36
CA LYS A 33 9.40 18.06 1.56
C LYS A 33 8.46 18.95 2.35
N ASN A 34 8.38 18.78 3.66
CA ASN A 34 7.59 19.64 4.51
C ASN A 34 8.46 20.69 5.22
N ASN A 35 7.82 21.66 5.89
CA ASN A 35 8.51 22.75 6.59
C ASN A 35 9.36 22.28 7.81
N GLN A 36 9.17 21.03 8.26
CA GLN A 36 10.02 20.41 9.29
C GLN A 36 11.30 19.79 8.70
N GLY A 37 11.46 19.82 7.37
CA GLY A 37 12.59 19.25 6.65
C GLY A 37 12.55 17.72 6.57
N ASN A 38 11.40 17.10 6.79
CA ASN A 38 11.17 15.68 6.53
C ASN A 38 10.86 15.50 5.04
N GLU A 39 11.18 14.33 4.47
CA GLU A 39 11.08 14.10 3.03
C GLU A 39 10.40 12.77 2.72
N VAL A 40 9.69 12.76 1.58
CA VAL A 40 9.13 11.57 0.95
C VAL A 40 9.63 11.51 -0.49
N ALA A 41 10.27 10.42 -0.87
CA ALA A 41 10.74 10.17 -2.23
C ALA A 41 9.80 9.21 -2.96
N ILE A 42 9.39 9.56 -4.19
CA ILE A 42 8.43 8.82 -5.00
C ILE A 42 8.97 8.70 -6.43
N THR A 43 8.93 7.51 -7.02
CA THR A 43 9.13 7.38 -8.47
C THR A 43 7.78 7.24 -9.19
N ASN A 44 7.69 7.77 -10.40
CA ASN A 44 6.50 7.59 -11.23
C ASN A 44 6.38 6.20 -11.88
N TYR A 45 7.36 5.33 -11.70
CA TYR A 45 7.19 3.91 -12.01
C TYR A 45 6.45 3.23 -10.86
N GLY A 46 5.25 2.74 -11.15
CA GLY A 46 4.37 2.16 -10.14
C GLY A 46 3.88 3.13 -9.07
N GLY A 47 4.21 4.43 -9.16
CA GLY A 47 3.97 5.39 -8.08
C GLY A 47 4.63 4.97 -6.76
N ALA A 48 5.78 4.27 -6.83
CA ALA A 48 6.40 3.65 -5.67
C ALA A 48 6.95 4.70 -4.70
N LEU A 49 6.61 4.54 -3.42
CA LEU A 49 7.26 5.23 -2.30
C LEU A 49 8.66 4.63 -2.13
N VAL A 50 9.69 5.43 -2.36
CA VAL A 50 11.08 4.96 -2.35
C VAL A 50 11.72 5.20 -0.98
N ALA A 51 11.42 6.34 -0.33
CA ALA A 51 11.88 6.65 1.01
C ALA A 51 10.88 7.55 1.74
N ILE A 52 10.80 7.42 3.07
CA ILE A 52 10.08 8.33 3.96
C ILE A 52 11.01 8.63 5.13
N MET A 53 11.52 9.86 5.17
CA MET A 53 12.51 10.30 6.17
C MET A 53 11.83 11.05 7.30
N VAL A 54 11.72 10.42 8.47
CA VAL A 54 11.06 10.99 9.66
C VAL A 54 11.92 10.84 10.92
N PRO A 55 11.84 11.78 11.90
CA PRO A 55 12.65 11.75 13.10
C PRO A 55 12.22 10.68 14.10
N ASP A 56 13.16 10.25 14.95
CA ASP A 56 12.91 9.53 16.20
C ASP A 56 12.73 10.51 17.38
N LYS A 57 12.54 9.98 18.59
CA LYS A 57 12.41 10.75 19.84
C LYS A 57 13.62 11.64 20.20
N ASN A 58 14.77 11.41 19.56
CA ASN A 58 15.99 12.20 19.72
C ASN A 58 16.22 13.18 18.56
N GLY A 59 15.32 13.20 17.57
CA GLY A 59 15.42 14.03 16.38
C GLY A 59 16.25 13.41 15.24
N ASN A 60 16.74 12.17 15.37
CA ASN A 60 17.50 11.51 14.31
C ASN A 60 16.53 10.99 13.24
N ARG A 61 16.74 11.41 11.99
CA ARG A 61 15.92 10.96 10.86
C ARG A 61 16.40 9.61 10.34
N ALA A 62 15.44 8.75 10.00
CA ALA A 62 15.70 7.50 9.30
C ALA A 62 14.62 7.26 8.24
N ASN A 63 14.96 6.49 7.21
CA ASN A 63 13.98 5.97 6.27
C ASN A 63 13.14 4.88 6.94
N VAL A 64 11.82 5.02 6.91
CA VAL A 64 10.87 4.10 7.55
C VAL A 64 10.03 3.29 6.56
N ILE A 65 10.42 3.29 5.28
CA ILE A 65 9.76 2.48 4.24
C ILE A 65 10.78 1.72 3.41
N GLN A 66 10.47 0.48 3.04
CA GLN A 66 11.35 -0.31 2.18
C GLN A 66 11.28 0.19 0.73
N GLY A 67 12.43 0.34 0.09
CA GLY A 67 12.60 0.80 -1.28
C GLY A 67 13.96 0.40 -1.85
N HIS A 68 14.27 0.89 -3.05
CA HIS A 68 15.50 0.63 -3.78
C HIS A 68 16.26 1.93 -4.10
N ASP A 69 17.57 1.81 -4.39
CA ASP A 69 18.43 2.95 -4.68
C ASP A 69 18.32 3.47 -6.11
N ASN A 70 17.73 2.73 -7.03
CA ASN A 70 17.65 3.05 -8.45
C ASN A 70 16.45 2.39 -9.14
N ILE A 71 16.14 2.88 -10.33
CA ILE A 71 14.96 2.43 -11.09
C ILE A 71 15.08 0.97 -11.58
N GLN A 72 16.29 0.47 -11.87
CA GLN A 72 16.45 -0.91 -12.35
C GLN A 72 16.12 -1.90 -11.24
N ASP A 73 16.51 -1.60 -10.02
CA ASP A 73 16.18 -2.42 -8.86
C ASP A 73 14.68 -2.34 -8.52
N VAL A 74 14.03 -1.18 -8.71
CA VAL A 74 12.56 -1.05 -8.59
C VAL A 74 11.86 -1.95 -9.62
N ILE A 75 12.27 -1.89 -10.90
CA ILE A 75 11.65 -2.66 -12.00
C ILE A 75 11.85 -4.17 -11.79
N ASN A 76 13.01 -4.58 -11.29
CA ASN A 76 13.40 -5.97 -11.13
C ASN A 76 13.29 -6.47 -9.69
N SER A 77 12.55 -5.75 -8.83
CA SER A 77 12.38 -6.13 -7.44
C SER A 77 11.83 -7.56 -7.32
N PRO A 78 12.39 -8.41 -6.44
CA PRO A 78 11.80 -9.71 -6.13
C PRO A 78 10.39 -9.59 -5.53
N GLU A 79 10.12 -8.48 -4.83
CA GLU A 79 8.79 -8.07 -4.40
C GLU A 79 8.24 -7.03 -5.38
N PRO A 80 7.40 -7.42 -6.36
CA PRO A 80 6.95 -6.51 -7.42
C PRO A 80 6.01 -5.42 -6.94
N TYR A 81 5.48 -5.55 -5.73
CA TYR A 81 4.54 -4.58 -5.13
C TYR A 81 5.22 -3.70 -4.07
N LEU A 82 6.54 -3.79 -3.94
CA LEU A 82 7.29 -3.07 -2.90
C LEU A 82 6.97 -1.58 -2.91
N SER A 83 6.17 -1.16 -1.95
CA SER A 83 5.72 0.22 -1.70
C SER A 83 5.08 0.93 -2.91
N THR A 84 4.45 0.16 -3.83
CA THR A 84 3.83 0.68 -5.06
C THR A 84 2.35 0.99 -4.90
N LEU A 85 1.80 1.72 -5.89
CA LEU A 85 0.36 1.79 -6.12
C LEU A 85 -0.14 0.46 -6.69
N VAL A 86 -1.31 0.04 -6.25
CA VAL A 86 -1.95 -1.20 -6.66
C VAL A 86 -3.30 -0.92 -7.31
N GLY A 87 -3.54 -1.55 -8.45
CA GLY A 87 -4.76 -1.46 -9.25
C GLY A 87 -4.63 -2.27 -10.56
N ARG A 88 -5.74 -2.43 -11.31
CA ARG A 88 -7.05 -1.79 -11.15
C ARG A 88 -7.81 -2.31 -9.93
N TYR A 89 -7.50 -3.55 -9.46
CA TYR A 89 -8.13 -4.16 -8.30
C TYR A 89 -7.07 -4.67 -7.33
N GLY A 90 -6.96 -4.02 -6.19
CA GLY A 90 -6.10 -4.41 -5.08
C GLY A 90 -6.57 -5.69 -4.41
N ASN A 91 -5.61 -6.48 -3.92
CA ASN A 91 -5.83 -7.78 -3.34
C ASN A 91 -6.38 -8.81 -4.36
N ARG A 92 -6.99 -9.91 -3.89
CA ARG A 92 -7.30 -11.09 -4.71
C ARG A 92 -8.72 -11.07 -5.27
N ILE A 93 -8.85 -11.67 -6.48
CA ILE A 93 -10.12 -12.12 -7.06
C ILE A 93 -10.00 -13.62 -7.30
N CYS A 94 -10.94 -14.39 -6.73
CA CYS A 94 -10.98 -15.85 -6.77
C CYS A 94 -10.96 -16.37 -8.20
N LYS A 95 -9.96 -17.21 -8.52
CA LYS A 95 -9.75 -17.78 -9.88
C LYS A 95 -9.68 -16.72 -10.99
N GLY A 96 -9.43 -15.45 -10.64
CA GLY A 96 -9.46 -14.32 -11.56
C GLY A 96 -10.80 -14.13 -12.26
N ARG A 97 -11.91 -14.58 -11.69
CA ARG A 97 -13.24 -14.56 -12.33
C ARG A 97 -14.24 -13.79 -11.52
N PHE A 98 -15.05 -13.01 -12.21
CA PHE A 98 -16.22 -12.38 -11.64
C PHE A 98 -17.30 -12.14 -12.70
N GLN A 99 -18.53 -11.92 -12.26
CA GLN A 99 -19.64 -11.55 -13.13
C GLN A 99 -20.00 -10.07 -12.94
N LEU A 100 -20.22 -9.38 -14.05
CA LEU A 100 -20.69 -8.01 -14.06
C LEU A 100 -21.78 -7.87 -15.15
N HIS A 101 -23.02 -7.55 -14.76
CA HIS A 101 -24.17 -7.51 -15.68
C HIS A 101 -24.38 -8.76 -16.53
N GLY A 102 -24.32 -9.94 -15.90
CA GLY A 102 -24.54 -11.21 -16.59
C GLY A 102 -23.42 -11.60 -17.56
N LYS A 103 -22.32 -10.84 -17.63
CA LYS A 103 -21.12 -11.17 -18.39
C LYS A 103 -20.02 -11.61 -17.43
N GLU A 104 -19.42 -12.77 -17.73
CA GLU A 104 -18.23 -13.23 -17.02
C GLU A 104 -16.97 -12.52 -17.55
N TYR A 105 -16.10 -12.14 -16.63
CA TYR A 105 -14.77 -11.60 -16.90
C TYR A 105 -13.71 -12.55 -16.34
N GLN A 106 -12.67 -12.79 -17.14
CA GLN A 106 -11.52 -13.58 -16.76
C GLN A 106 -10.29 -12.69 -16.73
N LEU A 107 -9.65 -12.60 -15.58
CA LEU A 107 -8.39 -11.91 -15.36
C LEU A 107 -7.23 -12.92 -15.43
N PRO A 108 -5.99 -12.47 -15.68
CA PRO A 108 -4.81 -13.32 -15.57
C PRO A 108 -4.67 -13.92 -14.17
N ILE A 109 -4.12 -15.13 -14.13
CA ILE A 109 -3.77 -15.81 -12.89
C ILE A 109 -2.30 -15.57 -12.62
N ASN A 110 -1.98 -14.94 -11.50
CA ASN A 110 -0.61 -14.55 -11.12
C ASN A 110 -0.25 -14.89 -9.67
N ASN A 111 -1.18 -15.47 -8.89
CA ASN A 111 -0.92 -15.85 -7.50
C ASN A 111 -1.67 -17.15 -7.17
N GLY A 112 -0.96 -18.29 -7.23
CA GLY A 112 -1.58 -19.61 -7.13
C GLY A 112 -2.74 -19.74 -8.13
N PRO A 113 -3.97 -20.08 -7.70
CA PRO A 113 -5.12 -20.17 -8.60
C PRO A 113 -5.82 -18.82 -8.85
N ASN A 114 -5.37 -17.72 -8.25
CA ASN A 114 -6.09 -16.46 -8.17
C ASN A 114 -5.44 -15.31 -8.96
N CYS A 115 -6.19 -14.25 -9.21
CA CYS A 115 -5.65 -12.97 -9.65
C CYS A 115 -5.34 -12.10 -8.41
N LEU A 116 -4.14 -11.54 -8.36
CA LEU A 116 -3.67 -10.65 -7.30
C LEU A 116 -3.27 -9.30 -7.88
N HIS A 117 -3.64 -8.22 -7.19
CA HIS A 117 -3.16 -6.86 -7.39
C HIS A 117 -3.26 -6.35 -8.85
N GLY A 118 -4.34 -6.70 -9.54
CA GLY A 118 -4.64 -6.20 -10.87
C GLY A 118 -4.04 -7.00 -12.02
N GLY A 119 -3.38 -8.14 -11.74
CA GLY A 119 -2.90 -9.08 -12.75
C GLY A 119 -1.39 -9.09 -12.95
N LEU A 120 -0.94 -9.52 -14.12
CA LEU A 120 0.48 -9.73 -14.43
C LEU A 120 1.28 -8.42 -14.52
N LYS A 121 0.65 -7.37 -15.04
CA LYS A 121 1.23 -6.03 -15.19
C LYS A 121 0.22 -4.99 -14.72
N GLY A 122 -0.06 -4.99 -13.41
CA GLY A 122 -0.95 -4.03 -12.76
C GLY A 122 -0.35 -2.61 -12.69
N PHE A 123 -0.93 -1.76 -11.89
CA PHE A 123 -0.54 -0.36 -11.76
C PHE A 123 0.86 -0.17 -11.18
N ASN A 124 1.34 -1.14 -10.41
CA ASN A 124 2.71 -1.25 -9.91
C ASN A 124 3.78 -1.31 -11.02
N ALA A 125 3.42 -1.79 -12.21
CA ALA A 125 4.33 -1.97 -13.35
C ALA A 125 4.08 -0.95 -14.48
N LYS A 126 3.49 0.20 -14.17
CA LYS A 126 3.20 1.28 -15.14
C LYS A 126 4.06 2.50 -14.87
N VAL A 127 4.45 3.19 -15.96
CA VAL A 127 5.00 4.54 -15.86
C VAL A 127 3.84 5.52 -15.90
N TRP A 128 3.64 6.24 -14.80
CA TRP A 128 2.59 7.25 -14.65
C TRP A 128 3.08 8.59 -15.20
N GLU A 129 2.18 9.36 -15.79
CA GLU A 129 2.43 10.77 -16.06
C GLU A 129 2.48 11.50 -14.71
N ALA A 130 3.57 12.23 -14.46
CA ALA A 130 3.80 12.87 -13.17
C ALA A 130 3.89 14.39 -13.31
N LEU A 131 3.24 15.10 -12.40
CA LEU A 131 3.29 16.55 -12.28
C LEU A 131 3.52 16.93 -10.81
N GLN A 132 4.72 17.40 -10.50
CA GLN A 132 5.00 17.98 -9.19
C GLN A 132 4.45 19.41 -9.15
N MET A 133 3.41 19.62 -8.37
CA MET A 133 2.69 20.91 -8.27
C MET A 133 3.47 21.94 -7.47
N ASN A 134 4.14 21.49 -6.41
CA ASN A 134 4.97 22.26 -5.50
C ASN A 134 5.88 21.32 -4.70
N GLU A 135 6.56 21.82 -3.66
CA GLU A 135 7.45 21.01 -2.81
C GLU A 135 6.72 19.96 -1.96
N HIS A 136 5.41 20.06 -1.82
CA HIS A 136 4.59 19.19 -0.95
C HIS A 136 3.70 18.22 -1.72
N THR A 137 3.48 18.44 -3.03
CA THR A 137 2.41 17.75 -3.79
C THR A 137 2.89 17.22 -5.12
N LEU A 138 2.65 15.94 -5.36
CA LEU A 138 2.87 15.22 -6.62
C LEU A 138 1.55 14.63 -7.11
N VAL A 139 1.19 14.89 -8.36
CA VAL A 139 0.03 14.31 -9.04
C VAL A 139 0.51 13.30 -10.06
N LEU A 140 0.03 12.07 -9.96
CA LEU A 140 0.26 10.99 -10.92
C LEU A 140 -1.03 10.68 -11.69
N LYS A 141 -0.93 10.53 -13.02
CA LYS A 141 -2.06 10.19 -13.88
C LYS A 141 -1.75 8.97 -14.73
N TYR A 142 -2.75 8.12 -14.89
CA TYR A 142 -2.67 6.96 -15.76
C TYR A 142 -4.01 6.72 -16.46
N VAL A 143 -3.95 6.37 -17.73
CA VAL A 143 -5.12 5.89 -18.49
C VAL A 143 -4.95 4.39 -18.68
N SER A 144 -5.74 3.60 -17.96
CA SER A 144 -5.81 2.16 -18.12
C SER A 144 -6.75 1.83 -19.27
N PRO A 145 -6.26 1.30 -20.42
CA PRO A 145 -7.09 1.09 -21.61
C PRO A 145 -8.13 -0.02 -21.37
N TYR A 146 -9.15 -0.01 -22.24
CA TYR A 146 -10.13 -1.10 -22.29
C TYR A 146 -9.45 -2.46 -22.44
N GLY A 147 -9.79 -3.42 -21.57
CA GLY A 147 -9.29 -4.78 -21.64
C GLY A 147 -7.90 -4.98 -21.01
N GLU A 148 -7.30 -3.92 -20.43
CA GLU A 148 -6.05 -4.09 -19.68
C GLU A 148 -6.25 -5.11 -18.56
N GLU A 149 -5.37 -6.13 -18.51
CA GLU A 149 -5.44 -7.26 -17.57
C GLU A 149 -6.84 -7.92 -17.51
N GLY A 150 -7.65 -7.82 -18.56
CA GLY A 150 -8.99 -8.41 -18.67
C GLY A 150 -10.12 -7.54 -18.13
N PHE A 151 -9.85 -6.38 -17.54
CA PHE A 151 -10.87 -5.49 -17.01
C PHE A 151 -11.64 -4.73 -18.11
N SER A 152 -12.95 -4.51 -17.90
CA SER A 152 -13.77 -3.73 -18.82
C SER A 152 -13.57 -2.23 -18.64
N GLY A 153 -13.84 -1.48 -19.70
CA GLY A 153 -13.79 -0.02 -19.72
C GLY A 153 -12.36 0.54 -19.75
N GLU A 154 -12.23 1.66 -20.42
CA GLU A 154 -11.10 2.56 -20.23
C GLU A 154 -11.30 3.29 -18.90
N MET A 155 -10.27 3.35 -18.09
CA MET A 155 -10.32 4.03 -16.79
C MET A 155 -9.23 5.10 -16.71
N LYS A 156 -9.64 6.32 -16.39
CA LYS A 156 -8.72 7.43 -16.11
C LYS A 156 -8.53 7.51 -14.61
N VAL A 157 -7.28 7.46 -14.17
CA VAL A 157 -6.90 7.46 -12.76
C VAL A 157 -6.01 8.65 -12.48
N THR A 158 -6.26 9.31 -11.38
CA THR A 158 -5.39 10.31 -10.79
C THR A 158 -5.10 9.91 -9.35
N VAL A 159 -3.83 9.97 -8.96
CA VAL A 159 -3.39 9.79 -7.58
C VAL A 159 -2.59 11.03 -7.19
N GLU A 160 -2.98 11.66 -6.09
CA GLU A 160 -2.27 12.78 -5.52
C GLU A 160 -1.59 12.35 -4.23
N TYR A 161 -0.29 12.60 -4.15
CA TYR A 161 0.51 12.49 -2.94
C TYR A 161 0.74 13.89 -2.38
N SER A 162 0.39 14.10 -1.12
CA SER A 162 0.69 15.33 -0.39
C SER A 162 1.40 15.01 0.92
N PHE A 163 2.48 15.74 1.21
CA PHE A 163 3.22 15.59 2.47
C PHE A 163 3.11 16.87 3.29
N THR A 164 2.33 16.82 4.38
CA THR A 164 1.95 17.99 5.16
C THR A 164 2.99 18.37 6.21
N ASP A 165 2.87 19.58 6.75
CA ASP A 165 3.69 20.06 7.87
C ASP A 165 3.42 19.31 9.18
N ASP A 166 2.31 18.60 9.27
CA ASP A 166 1.97 17.72 10.41
C ASP A 166 2.52 16.29 10.22
N ASN A 167 3.44 16.09 9.27
CA ASN A 167 4.03 14.80 8.89
C ASN A 167 2.98 13.77 8.42
N GLU A 168 1.95 14.23 7.73
CA GLU A 168 0.95 13.37 7.11
C GLU A 168 1.31 13.13 5.65
N LEU A 169 1.54 11.88 5.26
CA LEU A 169 1.53 11.46 3.87
C LEU A 169 0.09 11.14 3.49
N VAL A 170 -0.51 12.03 2.75
CA VAL A 170 -1.88 11.91 2.24
C VAL A 170 -1.84 11.36 0.83
N ILE A 171 -2.62 10.31 0.57
CA ILE A 171 -2.79 9.72 -0.76
C ILE A 171 -4.27 9.81 -1.12
N GLU A 172 -4.59 10.61 -2.15
CA GLU A 172 -5.95 10.75 -2.66
C GLU A 172 -6.06 10.14 -4.05
N TYR A 173 -7.05 9.27 -4.21
CA TYR A 173 -7.30 8.57 -5.46
C TYR A 173 -8.59 9.06 -6.07
N MET A 174 -8.57 9.24 -7.39
CA MET A 174 -9.76 9.53 -8.19
C MET A 174 -9.74 8.68 -9.46
N ALA A 175 -10.88 8.10 -9.82
CA ALA A 175 -11.01 7.39 -11.08
C ALA A 175 -12.37 7.57 -11.72
N THR A 176 -12.40 7.57 -13.05
CA THR A 176 -13.62 7.55 -13.86
C THR A 176 -13.50 6.51 -14.95
N THR A 177 -14.61 6.01 -15.47
CA THR A 177 -14.63 4.99 -16.51
C THR A 177 -15.64 5.32 -17.61
N ASN A 178 -15.40 4.81 -18.82
CA ASN A 178 -16.35 4.91 -19.93
C ASN A 178 -17.27 3.69 -20.07
N LYS A 179 -17.03 2.61 -19.27
CA LYS A 179 -17.88 1.43 -19.18
C LYS A 179 -17.85 0.90 -17.75
N LYS A 180 -18.96 0.27 -17.34
CA LYS A 180 -19.03 -0.39 -16.03
C LYS A 180 -17.84 -1.33 -15.82
N THR A 181 -17.16 -1.19 -14.70
CA THR A 181 -15.99 -1.96 -14.30
C THR A 181 -15.97 -2.15 -12.79
N VAL A 182 -14.99 -2.90 -12.29
CA VAL A 182 -14.65 -2.98 -10.86
C VAL A 182 -13.37 -2.21 -10.60
N VAL A 183 -13.29 -1.55 -9.45
CA VAL A 183 -12.14 -0.76 -9.02
C VAL A 183 -11.91 -0.92 -7.53
N ASN A 184 -10.67 -1.10 -7.14
CA ASN A 184 -10.23 -1.14 -5.75
C ASN A 184 -8.75 -0.73 -5.73
N LEU A 185 -8.47 0.55 -5.51
CA LEU A 185 -7.11 1.08 -5.52
C LEU A 185 -6.53 1.08 -4.10
N THR A 186 -5.23 0.88 -3.99
CA THR A 186 -4.52 0.99 -2.70
C THR A 186 -3.04 1.31 -2.91
N SER A 187 -2.31 1.55 -1.82
CA SER A 187 -0.85 1.64 -1.77
C SER A 187 -0.32 0.52 -0.88
N HIS A 188 0.69 -0.18 -1.36
CA HIS A 188 1.28 -1.35 -0.68
C HIS A 188 2.56 -0.97 0.08
N GLY A 189 2.49 0.10 0.91
CA GLY A 189 3.64 0.59 1.68
C GLY A 189 4.19 -0.44 2.65
N PHE A 190 5.47 -0.78 2.53
CA PHE A 190 6.19 -1.69 3.43
C PHE A 190 6.90 -0.87 4.53
N PHE A 191 6.21 -0.64 5.64
CA PHE A 191 6.67 0.23 6.72
C PHE A 191 7.58 -0.50 7.72
N SER A 192 8.72 0.12 8.05
CA SER A 192 9.74 -0.37 9.00
C SER A 192 10.13 0.78 9.94
N LEU A 193 9.32 1.03 11.00
CA LEU A 193 9.49 2.21 11.87
C LEU A 193 10.80 2.22 12.68
N ALA A 194 11.45 1.09 12.85
CA ALA A 194 12.79 1.02 13.44
C ALA A 194 13.85 1.69 12.55
N GLY A 195 13.54 1.89 11.27
CA GLY A 195 14.44 2.40 10.24
C GLY A 195 15.03 1.28 9.39
N ILE A 196 15.27 1.60 8.12
CA ILE A 196 15.91 0.70 7.16
C ILE A 196 17.38 0.49 7.53
N ALA A 197 17.82 -0.78 7.59
CA ALA A 197 19.16 -1.18 8.01
C ALA A 197 19.60 -2.50 7.37
N ASN A 198 20.80 -2.97 7.71
CA ASN A 198 21.34 -4.25 7.22
C ASN A 198 21.70 -5.18 8.40
N PRO A 199 20.87 -6.19 8.73
CA PRO A 199 19.50 -6.40 8.23
C PRO A 199 18.52 -5.37 8.81
N THR A 200 17.41 -5.14 8.10
CA THR A 200 16.31 -4.34 8.63
C THR A 200 15.66 -5.06 9.81
N PRO A 201 15.41 -4.37 10.94
CA PRO A 201 14.85 -4.99 12.13
C PRO A 201 13.47 -5.59 11.92
N SER A 202 13.15 -6.66 12.67
CA SER A 202 11.83 -7.27 12.69
C SER A 202 10.75 -6.31 13.22
N ILE A 203 9.55 -6.44 12.67
CA ILE A 203 8.34 -5.72 13.12
C ILE A 203 7.69 -6.36 14.35
N GLU A 204 8.19 -7.49 14.83
CA GLU A 204 7.51 -8.25 15.90
C GLU A 204 7.41 -7.48 17.22
N ASN A 205 8.32 -6.53 17.46
CA ASN A 205 8.29 -5.66 18.63
C ASN A 205 7.43 -4.40 18.47
N LEU A 206 6.88 -4.14 17.27
CA LEU A 206 5.98 -3.00 17.07
C LEU A 206 4.69 -3.22 17.90
N GLU A 207 4.30 -2.22 18.69
CA GLU A 207 2.96 -2.16 19.26
C GLU A 207 1.97 -1.78 18.14
N CYS A 208 0.89 -2.53 18.01
CA CYS A 208 -0.13 -2.34 16.98
C CYS A 208 -1.52 -2.27 17.61
N GLU A 209 -2.32 -1.31 17.14
CA GLU A 209 -3.75 -1.16 17.42
C GLU A 209 -4.51 -1.07 16.10
N ILE A 210 -5.67 -1.73 15.98
CA ILE A 210 -6.53 -1.68 14.80
C ILE A 210 -7.97 -1.44 15.24
N ASN A 211 -8.59 -0.41 14.67
CA ASN A 211 -9.99 -0.03 14.95
C ASN A 211 -10.96 -0.91 14.16
N ALA A 212 -11.01 -2.19 14.49
CA ALA A 212 -11.86 -3.17 13.85
C ALA A 212 -12.37 -4.21 14.85
N ASP A 213 -13.69 -4.45 14.87
CA ASP A 213 -14.29 -5.53 15.64
C ASP A 213 -14.29 -6.85 14.88
N TYR A 214 -14.11 -6.82 13.56
CA TYR A 214 -14.20 -7.98 12.67
C TYR A 214 -13.04 -8.02 11.68
N TYR A 215 -12.77 -9.21 11.17
CA TYR A 215 -11.87 -9.47 10.06
C TYR A 215 -12.47 -10.49 9.11
N LEU A 216 -11.91 -10.62 7.91
CA LEU A 216 -12.31 -11.60 6.91
C LEU A 216 -11.39 -12.82 6.99
N PRO A 217 -11.88 -13.99 7.43
CA PRO A 217 -11.13 -15.24 7.33
C PRO A 217 -10.86 -15.61 5.88
N ILE A 218 -9.69 -16.22 5.66
CA ILE A 218 -9.23 -16.66 4.35
C ILE A 218 -9.09 -18.18 4.28
N ASP A 219 -9.22 -18.72 3.07
CA ASP A 219 -8.84 -20.10 2.77
C ASP A 219 -7.31 -20.25 2.57
N GLU A 220 -6.85 -21.45 2.26
CA GLU A 220 -5.43 -21.76 2.04
C GLU A 220 -4.85 -21.07 0.79
N THR A 221 -5.69 -20.47 -0.07
CA THR A 221 -5.28 -19.68 -1.23
C THR A 221 -5.38 -18.18 -0.99
N SER A 222 -5.62 -17.80 0.28
CA SER A 222 -5.79 -16.40 0.76
C SER A 222 -7.01 -15.69 0.18
N ILE A 223 -8.05 -16.42 -0.23
CA ILE A 223 -9.35 -15.88 -0.64
C ILE A 223 -10.26 -15.78 0.57
N PRO A 224 -10.98 -14.66 0.79
CA PRO A 224 -11.98 -14.55 1.84
C PRO A 224 -13.05 -15.64 1.71
N THR A 225 -13.32 -16.32 2.82
CA THR A 225 -14.35 -17.38 2.86
C THR A 225 -15.79 -16.83 2.72
N GLY A 226 -15.93 -15.52 2.81
CA GLY A 226 -17.22 -14.82 2.88
C GLY A 226 -17.69 -14.58 4.31
N GLU A 227 -17.11 -15.24 5.30
CA GLU A 227 -17.39 -14.97 6.71
C GLU A 227 -16.85 -13.60 7.12
N VAL A 228 -17.59 -12.93 8.02
CA VAL A 228 -17.12 -11.75 8.76
C VAL A 228 -17.00 -12.17 10.22
N ARG A 229 -15.77 -12.41 10.68
CA ARG A 229 -15.49 -13.04 11.99
C ARG A 229 -15.09 -11.99 13.01
N PHE A 230 -15.63 -12.13 14.23
CA PHE A 230 -15.30 -11.26 15.36
C PHE A 230 -13.85 -11.51 15.82
N VAL A 231 -13.10 -10.43 16.06
CA VAL A 231 -11.68 -10.54 16.45
C VAL A 231 -11.46 -11.03 17.88
N LYS A 232 -12.44 -10.81 18.78
CA LYS A 232 -12.31 -11.11 20.21
C LYS A 232 -11.96 -12.57 20.48
N GLY A 233 -10.90 -12.79 21.24
CA GLY A 233 -10.43 -14.13 21.59
C GLY A 233 -9.67 -14.84 20.47
N THR A 234 -9.27 -14.11 19.43
CA THR A 234 -8.44 -14.61 18.33
C THR A 234 -7.09 -13.89 18.29
N PRO A 235 -6.08 -14.41 17.57
CA PRO A 235 -4.82 -13.70 17.32
C PRO A 235 -5.00 -12.31 16.64
N PHE A 236 -6.14 -12.06 16.02
CA PHE A 236 -6.48 -10.83 15.30
C PHE A 236 -7.09 -9.72 16.18
N ASP A 237 -7.19 -9.92 17.51
CA ASP A 237 -7.71 -8.90 18.41
C ASP A 237 -6.64 -7.84 18.73
N PHE A 238 -6.61 -6.79 17.90
CA PHE A 238 -5.77 -5.60 18.05
C PHE A 238 -6.56 -4.37 18.52
N ARG A 239 -7.75 -4.54 19.09
CA ARG A 239 -8.55 -3.42 19.62
C ARG A 239 -7.93 -2.76 20.87
N THR A 240 -7.03 -3.45 21.50
CA THR A 240 -6.13 -2.91 22.53
C THR A 240 -4.71 -3.12 22.02
N PRO A 241 -3.82 -2.12 22.15
CA PRO A 241 -2.46 -2.24 21.66
C PRO A 241 -1.75 -3.49 22.21
N LYS A 242 -1.15 -4.26 21.30
CA LYS A 242 -0.29 -5.40 21.62
C LYS A 242 0.85 -5.47 20.61
N THR A 243 1.92 -6.20 20.93
CA THR A 243 3.01 -6.39 19.97
C THR A 243 2.56 -7.28 18.81
N VAL A 244 3.03 -6.97 17.60
CA VAL A 244 2.74 -7.77 16.40
C VAL A 244 3.20 -9.22 16.60
N GLY A 245 4.37 -9.41 17.23
CA GLY A 245 4.94 -10.74 17.49
C GLY A 245 4.18 -11.59 18.50
N GLN A 246 3.27 -11.00 19.30
CA GLN A 246 2.61 -11.73 20.39
C GLN A 246 1.89 -12.99 19.91
N ASP A 247 1.16 -12.91 18.81
CA ASP A 247 0.32 -13.98 18.30
C ASP A 247 0.61 -14.35 16.84
N ILE A 248 1.68 -13.80 16.24
CA ILE A 248 2.00 -13.97 14.80
C ILE A 248 2.31 -15.42 14.41
N ASP A 249 2.73 -16.24 15.36
CA ASP A 249 3.01 -17.68 15.21
C ASP A 249 2.03 -18.56 16.03
N ALA A 250 0.87 -18.01 16.43
CA ALA A 250 -0.13 -18.76 17.17
C ALA A 250 -0.59 -20.02 16.42
N ASP A 251 -0.87 -21.10 17.14
CA ASP A 251 -1.49 -22.30 16.58
C ASP A 251 -2.97 -22.05 16.26
N HIS A 252 -3.19 -21.29 15.21
CA HIS A 252 -4.50 -20.86 14.76
C HIS A 252 -4.61 -21.02 13.25
N GLU A 253 -5.74 -21.56 12.75
CA GLU A 253 -6.00 -21.82 11.33
C GLU A 253 -5.65 -20.61 10.44
N GLN A 254 -6.12 -19.43 10.81
CA GLN A 254 -5.96 -18.23 10.00
C GLN A 254 -4.53 -17.71 10.00
N ILE A 255 -3.78 -17.86 11.08
CA ILE A 255 -2.34 -17.56 11.13
C ILE A 255 -1.57 -18.51 10.20
N LYS A 256 -1.97 -19.79 10.14
CA LYS A 256 -1.37 -20.75 9.21
C LYS A 256 -1.69 -20.41 7.76
N ASN A 257 -2.93 -20.05 7.45
CA ASN A 257 -3.35 -19.69 6.09
C ASN A 257 -2.62 -18.43 5.57
N GLY A 258 -2.38 -17.44 6.44
CA GLY A 258 -1.64 -16.21 6.09
C GLY A 258 -0.12 -16.30 6.28
N ALA A 259 0.41 -17.40 6.83
CA ALA A 259 1.81 -17.53 7.28
C ALA A 259 2.23 -16.43 8.29
N GLY A 260 1.26 -15.86 8.99
CA GLY A 260 1.27 -14.69 9.84
C GLY A 260 0.01 -13.86 9.61
N TYR A 261 0.11 -12.55 9.67
CA TYR A 261 -1.00 -11.67 9.30
C TYR A 261 -0.96 -11.40 7.80
N ASP A 262 -2.05 -11.68 7.11
CA ASP A 262 -2.35 -11.32 5.71
C ASP A 262 -3.88 -11.29 5.53
N HIS A 263 -4.54 -10.42 6.31
CA HIS A 263 -6.00 -10.42 6.45
C HIS A 263 -6.57 -9.02 6.32
N CYS A 264 -7.77 -8.94 5.76
CA CYS A 264 -8.54 -7.70 5.71
C CYS A 264 -9.33 -7.54 7.02
N PHE A 265 -9.07 -6.45 7.73
CA PHE A 265 -9.84 -6.02 8.89
C PHE A 265 -11.01 -5.14 8.43
N VAL A 266 -12.19 -5.40 8.99
CA VAL A 266 -13.41 -4.61 8.74
C VAL A 266 -13.40 -3.43 9.70
N LEU A 267 -13.13 -2.25 9.18
CA LEU A 267 -12.97 -1.04 10.00
C LEU A 267 -14.29 -0.58 10.61
N ASN A 268 -14.22 -0.16 11.88
CA ASN A 268 -15.34 0.47 12.56
C ASN A 268 -15.56 1.88 11.98
N LYS A 269 -16.66 2.08 11.27
CA LYS A 269 -17.06 3.33 10.64
C LYS A 269 -18.40 3.79 11.21
N LYS A 270 -18.59 5.12 11.37
CA LYS A 270 -19.90 5.68 11.70
C LYS A 270 -20.78 5.79 10.46
N GLU A 271 -20.17 6.14 9.34
CA GLU A 271 -20.81 6.23 8.03
C GLU A 271 -19.84 5.81 6.92
N GLU A 272 -20.38 5.37 5.79
CA GLU A 272 -19.61 5.00 4.62
C GLU A 272 -18.82 6.19 4.09
N GLY A 273 -17.55 5.97 3.72
CA GLY A 273 -16.68 7.01 3.19
C GLY A 273 -16.15 8.02 4.23
N GLU A 274 -16.43 7.83 5.53
CA GLU A 274 -15.84 8.65 6.59
C GLU A 274 -14.33 8.49 6.63
N LEU A 275 -13.59 9.61 6.63
CA LEU A 275 -12.16 9.58 6.95
C LEU A 275 -12.00 9.36 8.45
N SER A 276 -11.69 8.15 8.86
CA SER A 276 -11.60 7.77 10.26
C SER A 276 -10.33 6.97 10.58
N PHE A 277 -9.97 6.94 11.85
CA PHE A 277 -8.85 6.16 12.36
C PHE A 277 -9.04 4.67 12.05
N ALA A 278 -8.01 4.08 11.44
CA ALA A 278 -7.97 2.67 11.05
C ALA A 278 -7.00 1.85 11.91
N ALA A 279 -5.77 2.32 12.05
CA ALA A 279 -4.73 1.60 12.78
C ALA A 279 -3.64 2.54 13.29
N ARG A 280 -2.88 2.05 14.28
CA ARG A 280 -1.68 2.69 14.79
C ARG A 280 -0.59 1.65 15.00
N ILE A 281 0.65 2.02 14.65
CA ILE A 281 1.84 1.28 15.07
C ILE A 281 2.80 2.21 15.78
N LYS A 282 3.55 1.64 16.75
CA LYS A 282 4.59 2.33 17.49
C LYS A 282 5.82 1.43 17.59
N GLU A 283 6.98 2.01 17.32
CA GLU A 283 8.28 1.38 17.55
C GLU A 283 8.85 1.87 18.88
N PRO A 284 8.98 0.97 19.89
CA PRO A 284 9.22 1.40 21.27
C PRO A 284 10.63 1.96 21.51
N VAL A 285 11.62 1.56 20.71
CA VAL A 285 13.02 2.02 20.89
C VAL A 285 13.22 3.42 20.35
N SER A 286 12.81 3.68 19.14
CA SER A 286 12.90 5.00 18.48
C SER A 286 11.81 5.97 18.94
N GLY A 287 10.69 5.44 19.45
CA GLY A 287 9.48 6.21 19.77
C GLY A 287 8.68 6.62 18.55
N ARG A 288 9.06 6.22 17.32
CA ARG A 288 8.30 6.54 16.10
C ARG A 288 6.94 5.89 16.14
N THR A 289 5.94 6.65 15.72
CA THR A 289 4.56 6.19 15.53
C THR A 289 4.09 6.44 14.11
N MET A 290 3.14 5.64 13.65
CA MET A 290 2.39 5.90 12.44
C MET A 290 0.92 5.61 12.70
N ASP A 291 0.06 6.63 12.53
CA ASP A 291 -1.39 6.49 12.54
C ASP A 291 -1.90 6.40 11.11
N VAL A 292 -2.82 5.49 10.87
CA VAL A 292 -3.49 5.31 9.57
C VAL A 292 -4.92 5.77 9.67
N TYR A 293 -5.32 6.66 8.76
CA TYR A 293 -6.71 7.09 8.57
C TYR A 293 -7.13 6.79 7.15
N THR A 294 -8.37 6.39 6.93
CA THR A 294 -8.86 6.12 5.58
C THR A 294 -10.36 6.28 5.45
N THR A 295 -10.80 6.53 4.22
CA THR A 295 -12.23 6.49 3.83
C THR A 295 -12.70 5.08 3.49
N GLU A 296 -11.78 4.13 3.34
CA GLU A 296 -12.07 2.75 2.96
C GLU A 296 -12.74 1.93 4.07
N PRO A 297 -13.60 0.94 3.71
CA PRO A 297 -14.29 0.09 4.68
C PRO A 297 -13.38 -0.94 5.34
N GLY A 298 -12.22 -1.21 4.80
CA GLY A 298 -11.29 -2.22 5.27
C GLY A 298 -9.83 -1.80 5.16
N VAL A 299 -8.99 -2.52 5.88
CA VAL A 299 -7.53 -2.43 5.77
C VAL A 299 -6.95 -3.83 5.76
N GLN A 300 -6.21 -4.18 4.71
CA GLN A 300 -5.38 -5.37 4.71
C GLN A 300 -4.15 -5.10 5.55
N VAL A 301 -3.87 -6.00 6.48
CA VAL A 301 -2.66 -5.98 7.30
C VAL A 301 -1.80 -7.17 6.90
N TYR A 302 -0.63 -6.86 6.33
CA TYR A 302 0.33 -7.87 5.88
C TYR A 302 1.66 -7.71 6.61
N SER A 303 2.15 -8.78 7.21
CA SER A 303 3.35 -8.80 8.08
C SER A 303 4.61 -9.27 7.37
N ASP A 304 4.73 -9.02 6.07
CA ASP A 304 5.92 -9.34 5.25
C ASP A 304 6.40 -10.79 5.43
N ASN A 305 5.46 -11.72 5.24
CA ASN A 305 5.63 -13.12 5.59
C ASN A 305 6.52 -13.91 4.63
N TRP A 306 6.79 -13.37 3.42
CA TRP A 306 7.45 -14.08 2.34
C TRP A 306 8.79 -13.48 1.91
N ALA A 307 9.24 -12.38 2.54
CA ALA A 307 10.55 -11.80 2.27
C ALA A 307 11.68 -12.79 2.60
N ASP A 308 12.64 -12.90 1.68
CA ASP A 308 13.75 -13.87 1.75
C ASP A 308 15.12 -13.25 2.01
N GLY A 309 15.14 -11.95 2.41
CA GLY A 309 16.36 -11.21 2.67
C GLY A 309 16.93 -10.52 1.43
N TYR A 310 16.09 -10.18 0.45
CA TYR A 310 16.53 -9.45 -0.74
C TYR A 310 17.10 -8.05 -0.40
N LYS A 311 17.89 -7.51 -1.33
CA LYS A 311 18.58 -6.24 -1.15
C LYS A 311 17.65 -5.06 -1.39
N GLY A 312 17.80 -4.04 -0.56
CA GLY A 312 17.13 -2.75 -0.65
C GLY A 312 18.12 -1.59 -0.64
N GLN A 313 17.60 -0.44 -0.28
CA GLN A 313 18.29 0.83 -0.25
C GLN A 313 19.52 0.84 0.67
N ASN A 314 20.60 1.55 0.26
CA ASN A 314 21.81 1.77 1.06
C ASN A 314 22.45 0.46 1.58
N GLY A 315 22.35 -0.63 0.80
CA GLY A 315 22.85 -1.94 1.18
C GLY A 315 22.04 -2.64 2.27
N ALA A 316 20.86 -2.16 2.58
CA ALA A 316 19.91 -2.83 3.46
C ALA A 316 19.53 -4.21 2.92
N THR A 317 19.08 -5.08 3.80
CA THR A 317 18.42 -6.33 3.44
C THR A 317 17.07 -6.41 4.12
N PHE A 318 16.09 -7.01 3.44
CA PHE A 318 14.71 -7.15 3.90
C PHE A 318 14.40 -8.60 4.21
N PRO A 319 14.69 -9.07 5.44
CA PRO A 319 14.33 -10.40 5.87
C PRO A 319 12.82 -10.50 6.15
N ARG A 320 12.33 -11.72 6.25
CA ARG A 320 10.96 -12.01 6.65
C ARG A 320 10.57 -11.21 7.90
N ARG A 321 9.38 -10.60 7.87
CA ARG A 321 8.85 -9.77 8.98
C ARG A 321 9.67 -8.52 9.28
N SER A 322 10.28 -7.93 8.26
CA SER A 322 10.99 -6.66 8.41
C SER A 322 10.15 -5.45 8.05
N ALA A 323 8.94 -5.65 7.56
CA ALA A 323 7.96 -4.60 7.31
C ALA A 323 6.54 -5.02 7.69
N ILE A 324 5.67 -4.02 7.85
CA ILE A 324 4.22 -4.20 7.96
C ILE A 324 3.52 -3.31 6.96
N CYS A 325 2.50 -3.86 6.27
CA CYS A 325 1.70 -3.12 5.30
C CYS A 325 0.30 -2.87 5.87
N PHE A 326 -0.23 -1.66 5.60
CA PHE A 326 -1.61 -1.27 5.87
C PHE A 326 -2.22 -0.79 4.55
N GLU A 327 -2.85 -1.71 3.82
CA GLU A 327 -3.45 -1.44 2.53
C GLU A 327 -4.93 -1.10 2.74
N ALA A 328 -5.24 0.18 2.80
CA ALA A 328 -6.63 0.64 2.90
C ALA A 328 -7.35 0.35 1.58
N GLN A 329 -8.48 -0.36 1.64
CA GLN A 329 -9.14 -0.91 0.46
C GLN A 329 -10.56 -1.37 0.74
N HIS A 330 -11.34 -1.60 -0.31
CA HIS A 330 -12.51 -2.46 -0.25
C HIS A 330 -12.09 -3.91 -0.03
N PHE A 331 -13.03 -4.77 0.35
CA PHE A 331 -12.72 -6.14 0.72
C PHE A 331 -12.19 -6.95 -0.48
N PRO A 332 -11.21 -7.86 -0.26
CA PRO A 332 -10.78 -8.78 -1.30
C PRO A 332 -11.95 -9.59 -1.82
N ASP A 333 -11.90 -9.97 -3.11
CA ASP A 333 -12.91 -10.77 -3.80
C ASP A 333 -14.36 -10.20 -3.77
N SER A 334 -14.54 -8.90 -3.46
CA SER A 334 -15.86 -8.25 -3.40
C SER A 334 -16.74 -8.49 -4.63
N PRO A 335 -16.22 -8.56 -5.87
CA PRO A 335 -17.07 -8.84 -7.03
C PRO A 335 -17.83 -10.17 -6.95
N ASN A 336 -17.33 -11.13 -6.16
CA ASN A 336 -17.91 -12.46 -5.96
C ASN A 336 -18.76 -12.57 -4.68
N HIS A 337 -18.81 -11.51 -3.85
CA HIS A 337 -19.56 -11.46 -2.59
C HIS A 337 -20.57 -10.30 -2.60
N PRO A 338 -21.83 -10.53 -3.02
CA PRO A 338 -22.85 -9.46 -3.19
C PRO A 338 -23.15 -8.65 -1.92
N TYR A 339 -22.82 -9.18 -0.75
CA TYR A 339 -23.04 -8.52 0.56
C TYR A 339 -21.80 -7.76 1.07
N PHE A 340 -20.67 -7.83 0.36
CA PHE A 340 -19.53 -6.96 0.61
C PHE A 340 -19.77 -5.56 0.03
N PRO A 341 -19.09 -4.51 0.53
CA PRO A 341 -19.16 -3.18 -0.07
C PRO A 341 -18.87 -3.22 -1.57
N SER A 342 -19.68 -2.50 -2.35
CA SER A 342 -19.61 -2.54 -3.81
C SER A 342 -18.33 -1.91 -4.34
N VAL A 343 -17.67 -2.60 -5.25
CA VAL A 343 -16.48 -2.14 -5.99
C VAL A 343 -16.79 -1.76 -7.44
N VAL A 344 -18.07 -1.68 -7.77
CA VAL A 344 -18.53 -1.38 -9.14
C VAL A 344 -18.48 0.12 -9.38
N LEU A 345 -17.82 0.52 -10.46
CA LEU A 345 -17.80 1.90 -10.96
C LEU A 345 -18.58 1.96 -12.28
N ASN A 346 -19.61 2.81 -12.32
CA ASN A 346 -20.41 3.05 -13.53
C ASN A 346 -19.89 4.27 -14.31
N PRO A 347 -20.14 4.32 -15.64
CA PRO A 347 -19.92 5.55 -16.39
C PRO A 347 -20.70 6.72 -15.80
N GLY A 348 -20.03 7.88 -15.67
CA GLY A 348 -20.61 9.08 -15.04
C GLY A 348 -20.46 9.17 -13.53
N GLU A 349 -20.02 8.10 -12.88
CA GLU A 349 -19.63 8.10 -11.45
C GLU A 349 -18.13 8.39 -11.32
N GLN A 350 -17.74 8.86 -10.15
CA GLN A 350 -16.35 9.05 -9.76
C GLN A 350 -16.03 8.17 -8.55
N TYR A 351 -15.03 7.32 -8.68
CA TYR A 351 -14.38 6.66 -7.56
C TYR A 351 -13.50 7.66 -6.84
N THR A 352 -13.58 7.68 -5.52
CA THR A 352 -12.70 8.48 -4.66
C THR A 352 -12.27 7.66 -3.45
N GLN A 353 -11.03 7.84 -3.03
CA GLN A 353 -10.48 7.27 -1.82
C GLN A 353 -9.46 8.24 -1.23
N LYS A 354 -9.36 8.26 0.10
CA LYS A 354 -8.32 8.98 0.82
C LYS A 354 -7.72 8.10 1.90
N THR A 355 -6.40 8.03 1.93
CA THR A 355 -5.63 7.37 2.99
C THR A 355 -4.56 8.33 3.49
N VAL A 356 -4.38 8.37 4.81
CA VAL A 356 -3.40 9.23 5.49
C VAL A 356 -2.52 8.36 6.36
N TYR A 357 -1.21 8.45 6.17
CA TYR A 357 -0.20 7.92 7.07
C TYR A 357 0.43 9.09 7.83
N LYS A 358 0.09 9.22 9.10
CA LYS A 358 0.56 10.30 9.97
C LYS A 358 1.71 9.82 10.84
N PHE A 359 2.88 10.37 10.61
CA PHE A 359 4.08 10.03 11.37
C PHE A 359 4.23 10.93 12.59
N GLY A 360 4.56 10.32 13.71
CA GLY A 360 4.75 11.01 14.98
C GLY A 360 5.87 10.40 15.80
N VAL A 361 6.05 10.97 16.99
CA VAL A 361 7.03 10.51 17.99
C VAL A 361 6.39 10.53 19.37
N GLU A 362 6.46 9.42 20.07
CA GLU A 362 6.19 9.33 21.51
C GLU A 362 7.49 9.21 22.31
N LYS A 363 7.60 9.98 23.39
CA LYS A 363 8.78 10.01 24.28
C LYS A 363 8.77 8.84 25.26
#